data_e8790478b9870432b8dd9adc0f57f5ab
#
_entry.id   e8790478b9870432b8dd9adc0f57f5ab
#
_cell.length_a   1.000
_cell.length_b   1.000
_cell.length_c   1.000
_cell.angle_alpha   90.00
_cell.angle_beta   90.00
_cell.angle_gamma   90.00
#
_symmetry.space_group_name_H-M   'P 1'
#
loop_
_entity.id
_entity.type
_entity.pdbx_description
1 polymer ?
#
loop_
_entity_poly.entity_id
_entity_poly.type
_entity_poly.pdbx_seq_one_letter_code
_entity_poly.pdbx_strand_id
1 'polypeptide(L)'
;PATFANVDTAADDTALIAFTSGTTGKPKATMHFHRDVMAACDCWPRSTLRASSDSLFTGSPPLAFTFGLGGLLLFPLSIGAATLLLEKASPELLLPAIARHRVSVLFTAPTSYRAMAPEAGKHDLSSLVKCVSAGEALPAATRALWKEATGILFFEGIGATEMLHIFISHDEAHAKPGATGRPIPGYRACVMDDAGNPLPPGTVGRLAVKGPTGCRYLADD
;
A
#
# COMPACT_ATOMS: atom_id res chain seq x y z
N PRO A 1 25.20 10.65 14.15
CA PRO A 1 25.22 11.64 15.21
C PRO A 1 24.94 10.98 16.55
N ALA A 2 25.63 11.43 17.59
CA ALA A 2 25.45 10.88 18.95
C ALA A 2 24.11 11.31 19.58
N THR A 3 23.54 12.40 19.10
CA THR A 3 22.25 12.94 19.55
C THR A 3 21.46 13.52 18.38
N PHE A 4 20.14 13.37 18.41
CA PHE A 4 19.19 13.98 17.49
C PHE A 4 18.13 14.71 18.32
N ALA A 5 17.93 15.99 18.06
CA ALA A 5 16.88 16.79 18.70
C ALA A 5 15.63 16.74 17.82
N ASN A 6 14.55 16.15 18.33
CA ASN A 6 13.26 16.17 17.66
C ASN A 6 12.67 17.58 17.70
N VAL A 7 11.97 17.95 16.62
CA VAL A 7 11.08 19.11 16.64
C VAL A 7 9.81 18.70 17.39
N ASP A 8 9.37 19.53 18.33
CA ASP A 8 8.10 19.33 19.03
C ASP A 8 6.95 19.65 18.08
N THR A 9 6.11 18.67 17.80
CA THR A 9 4.99 18.76 16.86
C THR A 9 3.70 18.25 17.49
N ALA A 10 2.58 18.92 17.20
CA ALA A 10 1.27 18.46 17.62
C ALA A 10 0.75 17.35 16.67
N ALA A 11 -0.14 16.51 17.19
CA ALA A 11 -0.78 15.46 16.40
C ALA A 11 -1.55 16.01 15.18
N ASP A 12 -2.03 17.25 15.29
CA ASP A 12 -2.81 17.95 14.27
C ASP A 12 -1.98 18.89 13.39
N ASP A 13 -0.66 18.93 13.58
CA ASP A 13 0.23 19.61 12.64
C ASP A 13 0.29 18.86 11.32
N THR A 14 0.38 19.61 10.21
CA THR A 14 0.51 19.01 8.88
C THR A 14 1.86 18.32 8.74
N ALA A 15 1.84 17.00 8.59
CA ALA A 15 3.04 16.18 8.44
C ALA A 15 3.50 16.10 6.98
N LEU A 16 2.56 16.04 6.04
CA LEU A 16 2.86 15.97 4.61
C LEU A 16 1.71 16.50 3.75
N ILE A 17 2.04 16.92 2.54
CA ILE A 17 1.11 17.30 1.49
C ILE A 17 1.36 16.36 0.31
N ALA A 18 0.32 15.61 -0.09
CA ALA A 18 0.37 14.72 -1.23
C ALA A 18 -0.60 15.19 -2.33
N PHE A 19 -0.18 15.06 -3.58
CA PHE A 19 -1.01 15.50 -4.71
C PHE A 19 -1.76 14.33 -5.33
N THR A 20 -3.06 14.51 -5.58
CA THR A 20 -3.88 13.58 -6.37
C THR A 20 -3.99 14.08 -7.79
N SER A 21 -4.25 13.18 -8.74
CA SER A 21 -4.51 13.55 -10.14
C SER A 21 -5.83 14.32 -10.33
N GLY A 22 -6.73 14.27 -9.33
CA GLY A 22 -8.06 14.90 -9.35
C GLY A 22 -8.96 14.36 -10.49
N THR A 23 -10.21 14.12 -10.20
CA THR A 23 -11.20 13.70 -11.21
C THR A 23 -11.54 14.83 -12.21
N THR A 24 -11.20 16.08 -11.87
CA THR A 24 -11.41 17.27 -12.70
C THR A 24 -10.19 17.67 -13.53
N GLY A 25 -9.12 16.85 -13.53
CA GLY A 25 -7.89 17.12 -14.27
C GLY A 25 -6.93 18.12 -13.61
N LYS A 26 -7.34 18.82 -12.53
CA LYS A 26 -6.44 19.65 -11.72
C LYS A 26 -5.96 18.86 -10.50
N PRO A 27 -4.64 18.78 -10.25
CA PRO A 27 -4.14 18.15 -9.04
C PRO A 27 -4.70 18.84 -7.79
N LYS A 28 -5.16 18.03 -6.82
CA LYS A 28 -5.56 18.52 -5.50
C LYS A 28 -4.47 18.18 -4.49
N ALA A 29 -4.13 19.15 -3.65
CA ALA A 29 -3.18 18.93 -2.56
C ALA A 29 -3.91 18.44 -1.32
N THR A 30 -3.60 17.22 -0.87
CA THR A 30 -4.15 16.65 0.36
C THR A 30 -3.19 16.87 1.50
N MET A 31 -3.65 17.51 2.58
CA MET A 31 -2.88 17.68 3.81
C MET A 31 -3.17 16.51 4.75
N HIS A 32 -2.11 15.82 5.16
CA HIS A 32 -2.17 14.78 6.19
C HIS A 32 -1.43 15.22 7.43
N PHE A 33 -1.94 14.82 8.58
CA PHE A 33 -1.46 15.22 9.88
C PHE A 33 -0.56 14.13 10.50
N HIS A 34 0.23 14.47 11.50
CA HIS A 34 1.09 13.49 12.20
C HIS A 34 0.29 12.30 12.71
N ARG A 35 -0.93 12.52 13.26
CA ARG A 35 -1.83 11.45 13.69
C ARG A 35 -2.22 10.50 12.56
N ASP A 36 -2.40 10.99 11.33
CA ASP A 36 -2.78 10.16 10.17
C ASP A 36 -1.64 9.21 9.79
N VAL A 37 -0.39 9.71 9.83
CA VAL A 37 0.80 8.90 9.58
C VAL A 37 0.90 7.77 10.61
N MET A 38 0.73 8.08 11.88
CA MET A 38 0.77 7.08 12.96
C MET A 38 -0.37 6.07 12.82
N ALA A 39 -1.60 6.52 12.55
CA ALA A 39 -2.74 5.64 12.35
C ALA A 39 -2.56 4.72 11.13
N ALA A 40 -2.02 5.21 10.02
CA ALA A 40 -1.72 4.38 8.85
C ALA A 40 -0.71 3.27 9.18
N CYS A 41 0.31 3.58 9.99
CA CYS A 41 1.29 2.60 10.47
C CYS A 41 0.69 1.56 11.44
N ASP A 42 -0.30 1.95 12.23
CA ASP A 42 -0.92 1.06 13.22
C ASP A 42 -2.02 0.16 12.62
N CYS A 43 -2.72 0.62 11.58
CA CYS A 43 -3.87 -0.11 11.03
C CYS A 43 -3.44 -1.29 10.13
N TRP A 44 -3.17 -1.04 8.85
CA TRP A 44 -2.96 -2.10 7.86
C TRP A 44 -1.68 -2.91 8.06
N PRO A 45 -0.50 -2.31 8.33
CA PRO A 45 0.73 -3.08 8.47
C PRO A 45 0.69 -4.06 9.63
N ARG A 46 0.11 -3.64 10.77
CA ARG A 46 0.04 -4.48 11.97
C ARG A 46 -1.07 -5.52 11.90
N SER A 47 -2.23 -5.19 11.33
CA SER A 47 -3.38 -6.08 11.30
C SER A 47 -3.32 -7.11 10.17
N THR A 48 -2.81 -6.72 9.02
CA THR A 48 -2.90 -7.48 7.77
C THR A 48 -1.54 -7.92 7.27
N LEU A 49 -0.60 -7.00 7.02
CA LEU A 49 0.73 -7.33 6.50
C LEU A 49 1.54 -8.14 7.51
N ARG A 50 1.52 -7.77 8.80
CA ARG A 50 2.20 -8.48 9.90
C ARG A 50 3.68 -8.74 9.62
N ALA A 51 4.38 -7.75 9.07
CA ALA A 51 5.81 -7.79 8.93
C ALA A 51 6.49 -7.55 10.30
N SER A 52 7.72 -8.01 10.47
CA SER A 52 8.52 -7.85 11.69
C SER A 52 9.74 -6.95 11.44
N SER A 53 10.46 -6.63 12.52
CA SER A 53 11.74 -5.90 12.45
C SER A 53 12.80 -6.61 11.59
N ASP A 54 12.71 -7.93 11.45
CA ASP A 54 13.63 -8.71 10.62
C ASP A 54 13.29 -8.67 9.13
N SER A 55 12.16 -8.03 8.77
CA SER A 55 11.74 -7.92 7.38
C SER A 55 12.62 -6.93 6.62
N LEU A 56 12.91 -7.27 5.35
CA LEU A 56 13.52 -6.36 4.39
C LEU A 56 12.51 -6.03 3.30
N PHE A 57 12.17 -4.76 3.20
CA PHE A 57 11.19 -4.25 2.23
C PHE A 57 11.88 -3.77 0.96
N THR A 58 11.22 -3.91 -0.18
CA THR A 58 11.55 -3.23 -1.44
C THR A 58 10.31 -3.02 -2.29
N GLY A 59 10.43 -2.27 -3.38
CA GLY A 59 9.34 -2.09 -4.31
C GLY A 59 9.61 -1.08 -5.40
N SER A 60 8.65 -0.96 -6.32
CA SER A 60 8.71 -0.02 -7.44
C SER A 60 7.96 1.30 -7.23
N PRO A 61 6.97 1.43 -6.31
CA PRO A 61 6.26 2.69 -6.16
C PRO A 61 7.20 3.79 -5.67
N PRO A 62 7.22 4.97 -6.34
CA PRO A 62 8.01 6.11 -5.87
C PRO A 62 7.59 6.58 -4.48
N LEU A 63 8.55 7.06 -3.66
CA LEU A 63 8.27 7.65 -2.36
C LEU A 63 7.41 8.93 -2.43
N ALA A 64 7.33 9.55 -3.61
CA ALA A 64 6.45 10.69 -3.85
C ALA A 64 4.95 10.33 -3.88
N PHE A 65 4.61 9.05 -3.98
CA PHE A 65 3.23 8.56 -3.90
C PHE A 65 2.98 7.87 -2.57
N THR A 66 1.78 8.02 -2.03
CA THR A 66 1.42 7.48 -0.71
C THR A 66 1.60 5.97 -0.60
N PHE A 67 1.40 5.21 -1.70
CA PHE A 67 1.65 3.77 -1.73
C PHE A 67 3.13 3.44 -1.52
N GLY A 68 4.03 4.15 -2.19
CA GLY A 68 5.49 4.01 -1.99
C GLY A 68 5.95 4.57 -0.65
N LEU A 69 5.44 5.75 -0.27
CA LEU A 69 5.77 6.38 1.01
C LEU A 69 5.45 5.46 2.19
N GLY A 70 4.22 4.92 2.22
CA GLY A 70 3.82 3.97 3.27
C GLY A 70 4.63 2.68 3.21
N GLY A 71 4.61 2.00 2.06
CA GLY A 71 5.19 0.67 1.92
C GLY A 71 6.71 0.60 2.04
N LEU A 72 7.43 1.65 1.63
CA LEU A 72 8.89 1.63 1.55
C LEU A 72 9.58 2.53 2.58
N LEU A 73 8.83 3.37 3.30
CA LEU A 73 9.41 4.24 4.31
C LEU A 73 8.68 4.14 5.66
N LEU A 74 7.41 4.53 5.70
CA LEU A 74 6.70 4.68 6.98
C LEU A 74 6.50 3.35 7.69
N PHE A 75 6.04 2.32 6.99
CA PHE A 75 5.73 1.01 7.60
C PHE A 75 6.99 0.29 8.09
N PRO A 76 8.07 0.14 7.29
CA PRO A 76 9.29 -0.46 7.80
C PRO A 76 9.88 0.33 8.96
N LEU A 77 9.94 1.67 8.90
CA LEU A 77 10.44 2.48 10.02
C LEU A 77 9.61 2.29 11.29
N SER A 78 8.27 2.19 11.19
CA SER A 78 7.37 2.06 12.35
C SER A 78 7.54 0.75 13.14
N ILE A 79 8.16 -0.25 12.53
CA ILE A 79 8.42 -1.56 13.15
C ILE A 79 9.90 -1.88 13.32
N GLY A 80 10.80 -0.92 13.00
CA GLY A 80 12.25 -1.11 13.07
C GLY A 80 12.81 -2.05 11.98
N ALA A 81 12.09 -2.23 10.88
CA ALA A 81 12.53 -3.02 9.72
C ALA A 81 13.40 -2.21 8.76
N ALA A 82 14.08 -2.89 7.85
CA ALA A 82 14.92 -2.28 6.83
C ALA A 82 14.19 -2.16 5.49
N THR A 83 14.67 -1.22 4.65
CA THR A 83 14.21 -1.05 3.27
C THR A 83 15.38 -0.97 2.32
N LEU A 84 15.29 -1.72 1.22
CA LEU A 84 16.17 -1.61 0.07
C LEU A 84 15.50 -0.69 -0.95
N LEU A 85 16.02 0.52 -1.09
CA LEU A 85 15.59 1.46 -2.12
C LEU A 85 16.46 1.30 -3.38
N LEU A 86 15.82 1.19 -4.52
CA LEU A 86 16.47 1.10 -5.82
C LEU A 86 16.27 2.42 -6.57
N GLU A 87 17.32 2.93 -7.18
CA GLU A 87 17.24 4.14 -8.01
C GLU A 87 16.27 3.93 -9.21
N LYS A 88 16.31 2.72 -9.78
CA LYS A 88 15.37 2.25 -10.80
C LYS A 88 14.82 0.90 -10.34
N ALA A 89 13.53 0.84 -10.09
CA ALA A 89 12.86 -0.36 -9.62
C ALA A 89 12.02 -1.02 -10.73
N SER A 90 12.66 -1.28 -11.88
CA SER A 90 12.01 -2.02 -12.97
C SER A 90 11.94 -3.53 -12.66
N PRO A 91 11.05 -4.30 -13.32
CA PRO A 91 10.95 -5.75 -13.13
C PRO A 91 12.29 -6.48 -13.26
N GLU A 92 13.12 -6.08 -14.22
CA GLU A 92 14.41 -6.69 -14.50
C GLU A 92 15.45 -6.44 -13.38
N LEU A 93 15.30 -5.35 -12.64
CA LEU A 93 16.17 -4.99 -11.52
C LEU A 93 15.64 -5.50 -10.17
N LEU A 94 14.32 -5.64 -10.04
CA LEU A 94 13.70 -6.10 -8.79
C LEU A 94 14.05 -7.56 -8.48
N LEU A 95 13.92 -8.48 -9.44
CA LEU A 95 14.19 -9.91 -9.20
C LEU A 95 15.62 -10.18 -8.75
N PRO A 96 16.68 -9.67 -9.43
CA PRO A 96 18.06 -9.83 -8.94
C PRO A 96 18.30 -9.18 -7.57
N ALA A 97 17.66 -8.01 -7.32
CA ALA A 97 17.80 -7.33 -6.02
C ALA A 97 17.16 -8.14 -4.89
N ILE A 98 15.98 -8.72 -5.10
CA ILE A 98 15.29 -9.59 -4.14
C ILE A 98 16.18 -10.80 -3.80
N ALA A 99 16.70 -11.47 -4.81
CA ALA A 99 17.59 -12.63 -4.63
C ALA A 99 18.87 -12.25 -3.88
N ARG A 100 19.58 -11.20 -4.36
CA ARG A 100 20.87 -10.78 -3.81
C ARG A 100 20.78 -10.32 -2.37
N HIS A 101 19.75 -9.55 -2.02
CA HIS A 101 19.62 -8.91 -0.71
C HIS A 101 18.67 -9.67 0.23
N ARG A 102 18.08 -10.78 -0.25
CA ARG A 102 17.14 -11.61 0.52
C ARG A 102 15.94 -10.81 1.03
N VAL A 103 15.35 -10.03 0.13
CA VAL A 103 14.15 -9.25 0.41
C VAL A 103 12.98 -10.16 0.79
N SER A 104 12.22 -9.78 1.82
CA SER A 104 11.10 -10.57 2.33
C SER A 104 9.73 -9.96 2.01
N VAL A 105 9.66 -8.65 1.73
CA VAL A 105 8.41 -7.93 1.46
C VAL A 105 8.55 -7.08 0.21
N LEU A 106 7.69 -7.32 -0.77
CA LEU A 106 7.68 -6.61 -2.06
C LEU A 106 6.40 -5.80 -2.23
N PHE A 107 6.54 -4.50 -2.52
CA PHE A 107 5.46 -3.60 -2.91
C PHE A 107 5.58 -3.26 -4.38
N THR A 108 4.59 -3.62 -5.21
CA THR A 108 4.57 -3.21 -6.61
C THR A 108 3.16 -3.32 -7.22
N ALA A 109 3.00 -2.83 -8.46
CA ALA A 109 1.75 -2.89 -9.20
C ALA A 109 1.55 -4.26 -9.90
N PRO A 110 0.32 -4.64 -10.23
CA PRO A 110 -0.01 -5.86 -10.98
C PRO A 110 0.78 -6.03 -12.28
N THR A 111 1.02 -4.94 -13.00
CA THR A 111 1.80 -4.94 -14.24
C THR A 111 3.24 -5.40 -14.03
N SER A 112 3.89 -5.00 -12.94
CA SER A 112 5.25 -5.45 -12.59
C SER A 112 5.28 -6.93 -12.22
N TYR A 113 4.32 -7.42 -11.45
CA TYR A 113 4.21 -8.85 -11.14
C TYR A 113 4.05 -9.70 -12.39
N ARG A 114 3.19 -9.26 -13.32
CA ARG A 114 2.99 -9.93 -14.59
C ARG A 114 4.27 -10.00 -15.42
N ALA A 115 5.08 -8.92 -15.41
CA ALA A 115 6.35 -8.88 -16.14
C ALA A 115 7.43 -9.74 -15.48
N MET A 116 7.47 -9.81 -14.13
CA MET A 116 8.44 -10.59 -13.38
C MET A 116 8.16 -12.10 -13.39
N ALA A 117 6.90 -12.53 -13.45
CA ALA A 117 6.51 -13.92 -13.26
C ALA A 117 7.23 -14.91 -14.20
N PRO A 118 7.40 -14.65 -15.52
CA PRO A 118 8.12 -15.56 -16.42
C PRO A 118 9.60 -15.73 -16.07
N GLU A 119 10.19 -14.74 -15.40
CA GLU A 119 11.62 -14.72 -15.04
C GLU A 119 11.88 -15.16 -13.60
N ALA A 120 10.82 -15.31 -12.78
CA ALA A 120 10.91 -15.59 -11.36
C ALA A 120 11.74 -16.86 -11.05
N GLY A 121 11.56 -17.93 -11.82
CA GLY A 121 12.29 -19.19 -11.65
C GLY A 121 13.80 -19.12 -11.92
N LYS A 122 14.31 -18.01 -12.45
CA LYS A 122 15.75 -17.78 -12.68
C LYS A 122 16.46 -17.16 -11.48
N HIS A 123 15.72 -16.84 -10.42
CA HIS A 123 16.21 -16.12 -9.25
C HIS A 123 15.85 -16.86 -7.96
N ASP A 124 16.70 -16.78 -6.96
CA ASP A 124 16.39 -17.29 -5.61
C ASP A 124 15.44 -16.32 -4.89
N LEU A 125 14.15 -16.62 -4.93
CA LEU A 125 13.11 -15.86 -4.25
C LEU A 125 12.68 -16.50 -2.91
N SER A 126 13.43 -17.42 -2.35
CA SER A 126 13.08 -18.16 -1.13
C SER A 126 12.92 -17.27 0.11
N SER A 127 13.50 -16.08 0.10
CA SER A 127 13.34 -15.09 1.17
C SER A 127 12.04 -14.28 1.06
N LEU A 128 11.45 -14.19 -0.15
CA LEU A 128 10.26 -13.37 -0.41
C LEU A 128 9.02 -14.11 0.12
N VAL A 129 8.37 -13.53 1.11
CA VAL A 129 7.20 -14.14 1.78
C VAL A 129 5.93 -13.30 1.67
N LYS A 130 6.05 -12.00 1.35
CA LYS A 130 4.91 -11.09 1.26
C LYS A 130 4.97 -10.25 -0.01
N CYS A 131 3.94 -10.38 -0.83
CA CYS A 131 3.78 -9.64 -2.08
C CYS A 131 2.55 -8.74 -1.99
N VAL A 132 2.77 -7.43 -1.96
CA VAL A 132 1.69 -6.43 -1.86
C VAL A 132 1.40 -5.86 -3.24
N SER A 133 0.14 -5.92 -3.65
CA SER A 133 -0.34 -5.39 -4.93
C SER A 133 -1.43 -4.35 -4.70
N ALA A 134 -1.22 -3.15 -5.19
CA ALA A 134 -2.18 -2.05 -5.15
C ALA A 134 -1.93 -1.04 -6.28
N GLY A 135 -2.76 0.03 -6.33
CA GLY A 135 -2.70 1.08 -7.34
C GLY A 135 -3.58 0.82 -8.55
N GLU A 136 -3.82 -0.43 -8.88
CA GLU A 136 -4.75 -0.87 -9.93
C GLU A 136 -5.35 -2.23 -9.54
N ALA A 137 -6.47 -2.61 -10.17
CA ALA A 137 -7.09 -3.91 -9.92
C ALA A 137 -6.15 -5.06 -10.33
N LEU A 138 -5.99 -6.05 -9.47
CA LEU A 138 -5.16 -7.23 -9.75
C LEU A 138 -5.92 -8.22 -10.63
N PRO A 139 -5.54 -8.41 -11.92
CA PRO A 139 -6.19 -9.38 -12.78
C PRO A 139 -6.01 -10.81 -12.27
N ALA A 140 -7.06 -11.63 -12.40
CA ALA A 140 -7.03 -13.04 -11.99
C ALA A 140 -5.89 -13.82 -12.69
N ALA A 141 -5.63 -13.51 -13.97
CA ALA A 141 -4.54 -14.10 -14.73
C ALA A 141 -3.16 -13.77 -14.15
N THR A 142 -2.94 -12.51 -13.72
CA THR A 142 -1.68 -12.09 -13.07
C THR A 142 -1.51 -12.78 -11.72
N ARG A 143 -2.58 -12.90 -10.94
CA ARG A 143 -2.58 -13.63 -9.67
C ARG A 143 -2.21 -15.10 -9.86
N ALA A 144 -2.82 -15.77 -10.85
CA ALA A 144 -2.54 -17.17 -11.16
C ALA A 144 -1.09 -17.36 -11.61
N LEU A 145 -0.63 -16.52 -12.55
CA LEU A 145 0.73 -16.58 -13.10
C LEU A 145 1.82 -16.41 -12.01
N TRP A 146 1.66 -15.42 -11.12
CA TRP A 146 2.62 -15.20 -10.03
C TRP A 146 2.61 -16.35 -9.02
N LYS A 147 1.42 -16.83 -8.64
CA LYS A 147 1.28 -17.97 -7.73
C LYS A 147 1.92 -19.24 -8.31
N GLU A 148 1.72 -19.51 -9.60
CA GLU A 148 2.34 -20.64 -10.29
C GLU A 148 3.87 -20.53 -10.29
N ALA A 149 4.39 -19.34 -10.59
CA ALA A 149 5.83 -19.10 -10.69
C ALA A 149 6.55 -19.10 -9.32
N THR A 150 5.90 -18.70 -8.23
CA THR A 150 6.56 -18.45 -6.94
C THR A 150 5.94 -19.17 -5.75
N GLY A 151 4.70 -19.63 -5.85
CA GLY A 151 3.92 -20.17 -4.73
C GLY A 151 3.38 -19.10 -3.77
N ILE A 152 3.76 -17.82 -3.94
CA ILE A 152 3.44 -16.74 -3.01
C ILE A 152 2.07 -16.13 -3.34
N LEU A 153 1.26 -15.91 -2.29
CA LEU A 153 -0.03 -15.24 -2.39
C LEU A 153 0.11 -13.73 -2.23
N PHE A 154 -0.86 -12.99 -2.77
CA PHE A 154 -0.89 -11.54 -2.66
C PHE A 154 -1.61 -11.04 -1.43
N PHE A 155 -1.10 -9.93 -0.90
CA PHE A 155 -1.85 -8.94 -0.13
C PHE A 155 -2.33 -7.88 -1.13
N GLU A 156 -3.59 -7.88 -1.43
CA GLU A 156 -4.18 -6.90 -2.33
C GLU A 156 -4.84 -5.78 -1.53
N GLY A 157 -4.83 -4.55 -2.03
CA GLY A 157 -5.43 -3.45 -1.32
C GLY A 157 -5.96 -2.33 -2.19
N ILE A 158 -7.07 -1.74 -1.74
CA ILE A 158 -7.56 -0.43 -2.20
C ILE A 158 -7.07 0.62 -1.23
N GLY A 159 -6.37 1.61 -1.75
CA GLY A 159 -5.96 2.81 -1.05
C GLY A 159 -6.33 4.05 -1.83
N ALA A 160 -6.18 5.20 -1.22
CA ALA A 160 -6.32 6.50 -1.85
C ALA A 160 -5.35 7.49 -1.21
N THR A 161 -4.94 8.49 -1.97
CA THR A 161 -4.09 9.57 -1.43
C THR A 161 -4.81 10.28 -0.28
N GLU A 162 -6.13 10.48 -0.38
CA GLU A 162 -6.97 11.10 0.63
C GLU A 162 -7.05 10.33 1.96
N MET A 163 -6.84 9.02 1.91
CA MET A 163 -6.80 8.12 3.09
C MET A 163 -5.38 7.73 3.47
N LEU A 164 -4.38 8.34 2.87
CA LEU A 164 -2.94 8.14 3.00
C LEU A 164 -2.45 6.78 2.47
N HIS A 165 -3.17 5.68 2.71
CA HIS A 165 -2.75 4.35 2.26
C HIS A 165 -3.95 3.39 2.11
N ILE A 166 -3.70 2.09 2.20
CA ILE A 166 -4.68 1.01 2.06
C ILE A 166 -5.68 1.04 3.23
N PHE A 167 -6.97 0.98 2.92
CA PHE A 167 -8.08 0.91 3.86
C PHE A 167 -9.04 -0.26 3.61
N ILE A 168 -8.93 -0.93 2.46
CA ILE A 168 -9.59 -2.22 2.16
C ILE A 168 -8.52 -3.20 1.71
N SER A 169 -8.49 -4.39 2.31
CA SER A 169 -7.49 -5.42 2.00
C SER A 169 -7.94 -6.80 2.46
N HIS A 170 -7.16 -7.80 2.13
CA HIS A 170 -7.24 -9.16 2.67
C HIS A 170 -5.83 -9.68 2.99
N ASP A 171 -5.75 -10.62 3.91
CA ASP A 171 -4.60 -11.50 4.08
C ASP A 171 -4.73 -12.75 3.19
N GLU A 172 -3.71 -13.61 3.21
CA GLU A 172 -3.67 -14.82 2.37
C GLU A 172 -4.86 -15.76 2.63
N ALA A 173 -5.30 -15.86 3.90
CA ALA A 173 -6.39 -16.76 4.30
C ALA A 173 -7.77 -16.27 3.85
N HIS A 174 -7.93 -14.98 3.58
CA HIS A 174 -9.22 -14.35 3.26
C HIS A 174 -9.31 -13.86 1.82
N ALA A 175 -8.35 -14.20 0.97
CA ALA A 175 -8.36 -13.86 -0.44
C ALA A 175 -9.55 -14.53 -1.15
N LYS A 176 -10.35 -13.74 -1.87
CA LYS A 176 -11.48 -14.23 -2.69
C LYS A 176 -11.30 -13.78 -4.13
N PRO A 177 -11.47 -14.67 -5.13
CA PRO A 177 -11.45 -14.26 -6.53
C PRO A 177 -12.47 -13.14 -6.81
N GLY A 178 -12.04 -12.10 -7.52
CA GLY A 178 -12.91 -10.98 -7.90
C GLY A 178 -13.22 -9.97 -6.79
N ALA A 179 -12.59 -10.12 -5.60
CA ALA A 179 -12.77 -9.17 -4.51
C ALA A 179 -11.40 -8.73 -3.97
N THR A 180 -11.22 -7.42 -3.76
CA THR A 180 -9.98 -6.86 -3.17
C THR A 180 -9.90 -7.10 -1.67
N GLY A 181 -11.03 -7.32 -1.00
CA GLY A 181 -11.04 -7.57 0.45
C GLY A 181 -12.18 -6.88 1.18
N ARG A 182 -11.93 -6.54 2.43
CA ARG A 182 -12.87 -5.85 3.34
C ARG A 182 -12.17 -4.69 4.03
N PRO A 183 -12.92 -3.74 4.63
CA PRO A 183 -12.32 -2.71 5.45
C PRO A 183 -11.38 -3.31 6.49
N ILE A 184 -10.19 -2.76 6.59
CA ILE A 184 -9.21 -3.17 7.61
C ILE A 184 -9.62 -2.63 9.00
N PRO A 185 -9.09 -3.18 10.10
CA PRO A 185 -9.37 -2.66 11.43
C PRO A 185 -9.12 -1.15 11.53
N GLY A 186 -10.07 -0.44 12.14
CA GLY A 186 -10.09 1.03 12.23
C GLY A 186 -10.90 1.71 11.14
N TYR A 187 -11.22 1.03 10.04
CA TYR A 187 -11.97 1.60 8.92
C TYR A 187 -13.35 0.97 8.75
N ARG A 188 -14.29 1.75 8.21
CA ARG A 188 -15.59 1.30 7.72
C ARG A 188 -15.77 1.76 6.30
N ALA A 189 -16.43 0.96 5.49
CA ALA A 189 -16.78 1.31 4.13
C ALA A 189 -18.18 0.83 3.79
N CYS A 190 -18.85 1.56 2.89
CA CYS A 190 -20.10 1.14 2.27
C CYS A 190 -20.15 1.65 0.84
N VAL A 191 -21.06 1.09 0.06
CA VAL A 191 -21.39 1.59 -1.27
C VAL A 191 -22.62 2.49 -1.13
N MET A 192 -22.60 3.67 -1.76
CA MET A 192 -23.66 4.68 -1.69
C MET A 192 -24.14 5.05 -3.08
N ASP A 193 -25.39 5.50 -3.16
CA ASP A 193 -25.93 6.19 -4.32
C ASP A 193 -25.41 7.64 -4.43
N ASP A 194 -25.82 8.37 -5.47
CA ASP A 194 -25.41 9.77 -5.67
C ASP A 194 -26.01 10.73 -4.63
N ALA A 195 -27.09 10.34 -3.97
CA ALA A 195 -27.71 11.10 -2.88
C ALA A 195 -27.04 10.83 -1.51
N GLY A 196 -26.07 9.88 -1.44
CA GLY A 196 -25.36 9.53 -0.22
C GLY A 196 -26.07 8.48 0.65
N ASN A 197 -27.08 7.80 0.13
CA ASN A 197 -27.74 6.71 0.85
C ASN A 197 -26.98 5.40 0.65
N PRO A 198 -26.78 4.59 1.71
CA PRO A 198 -26.17 3.27 1.57
C PRO A 198 -26.97 2.36 0.65
N LEU A 199 -26.28 1.65 -0.24
CA LEU A 199 -26.84 0.67 -1.15
C LEU A 199 -26.72 -0.76 -0.59
N PRO A 200 -27.65 -1.67 -0.92
CA PRO A 200 -27.58 -3.05 -0.51
C PRO A 200 -26.41 -3.78 -1.20
N PRO A 201 -25.92 -4.90 -0.62
CA PRO A 201 -24.91 -5.74 -1.25
C PRO A 201 -25.30 -6.18 -2.66
N GLY A 202 -24.30 -6.20 -3.56
CA GLY A 202 -24.49 -6.57 -4.97
C GLY A 202 -24.88 -5.39 -5.88
N THR A 203 -25.11 -4.20 -5.32
CA THR A 203 -25.40 -2.98 -6.10
C THR A 203 -24.14 -2.17 -6.34
N VAL A 204 -23.95 -1.72 -7.58
CA VAL A 204 -22.83 -0.84 -7.96
C VAL A 204 -23.15 0.59 -7.55
N GLY A 205 -22.16 1.28 -6.97
CA GLY A 205 -22.30 2.68 -6.55
C GLY A 205 -20.94 3.27 -6.14
N ARG A 206 -20.98 4.39 -5.43
CA ARG A 206 -19.80 5.12 -4.96
C ARG A 206 -19.28 4.54 -3.66
N LEU A 207 -17.97 4.29 -3.61
CA LEU A 207 -17.32 3.82 -2.38
C LEU A 207 -17.17 4.97 -1.39
N ALA A 208 -17.78 4.84 -0.23
CA ALA A 208 -17.61 5.75 0.90
C ALA A 208 -16.79 5.07 2.01
N VAL A 209 -15.84 5.79 2.57
CA VAL A 209 -14.91 5.29 3.58
C VAL A 209 -14.84 6.24 4.76
N LYS A 210 -14.77 5.69 5.97
CA LYS A 210 -14.52 6.41 7.21
C LYS A 210 -13.49 5.65 8.05
N GLY A 211 -12.49 6.36 8.57
CA GLY A 211 -11.41 5.76 9.37
C GLY A 211 -10.61 6.79 10.16
N PRO A 212 -9.51 6.37 10.78
CA PRO A 212 -8.65 7.24 11.58
C PRO A 212 -7.76 8.15 10.74
N THR A 213 -7.63 7.90 9.42
CA THR A 213 -6.97 8.79 8.47
C THR A 213 -8.00 9.51 7.61
N GLY A 214 -7.61 10.65 7.07
CA GLY A 214 -8.43 11.44 6.15
C GLY A 214 -7.83 12.83 5.99
N CYS A 215 -7.69 13.25 4.75
CA CYS A 215 -7.06 14.53 4.44
C CYS A 215 -8.02 15.71 4.60
N ARG A 216 -7.43 16.89 4.64
CA ARG A 216 -8.05 18.15 4.19
C ARG A 216 -7.42 18.55 2.88
N TYR A 217 -8.19 19.10 1.97
CA TYR A 217 -7.60 19.69 0.77
C TYR A 217 -7.04 21.07 1.10
N LEU A 218 -5.84 21.35 0.60
CA LEU A 218 -5.25 22.68 0.70
C LEU A 218 -6.02 23.64 -0.25
N ALA A 219 -6.42 24.78 0.28
CA ALA A 219 -7.18 25.80 -0.46
C ALA A 219 -8.54 25.31 -1.04
N ASP A 220 -9.19 24.37 -0.40
CA ASP A 220 -10.57 23.97 -0.62
C ASP A 220 -11.39 24.58 0.54
N ASP A 221 -12.07 25.72 0.28
CA ASP A 221 -12.92 26.43 1.23
C ASP A 221 -14.27 25.72 1.44
#